data_4aa03633c8b771aae3a5d40ba1fa790f
#
_entry.id   4aa03633c8b771aae3a5d40ba1fa790f
#
_cell.length_a   1.000
_cell.length_b   1.000
_cell.length_c   1.000
_cell.angle_alpha   90.00
_cell.angle_beta   90.00
_cell.angle_gamma   90.00
#
_symmetry.space_group_name_H-M   'P 1'
#
loop_
_entity.id
_entity.type
_entity.pdbx_description
1 polymer ?
#
loop_
_entity_poly.entity_id
_entity_poly.type
_entity_poly.pdbx_seq_one_letter_code
_entity_poly.pdbx_strand_id
1 'polypeptide(L)'
;MNYSFDHIRLFIAIDYSLESVGVTMFDVEKKQYHFLSYLNIKKPATASRAAMLRGIDDLTVVEYQRDPIATVKSREDGLFGWEQQHMTNVLHYNAELVRSINRVASHLIQNLQKRETCVLIENYSYSSQSDTLIQLVENTMEVKHHLLTSTCNMENFYCIPAPRVKLYVGKGNYDKYDMTTAFLGNVRSDDYIPRSSFYQYLLQNFHEHYLKERIKKGKQFNEVLSPISDVVDSYWILRYFLVLNELD
;
A
#
# COMPACT_ATOMS: atom_id res chain seq x y z
N MET A 1 23.45 -16.99 1.94
CA MET A 1 23.63 -15.93 2.96
C MET A 1 22.43 -16.07 3.91
N ASN A 2 22.69 -16.44 5.18
CA ASN A 2 21.63 -16.42 6.16
C ASN A 2 21.45 -14.94 6.57
N TYR A 3 20.39 -14.32 6.14
CA TYR A 3 20.02 -12.99 6.62
C TYR A 3 19.40 -13.16 8.03
N SER A 4 20.05 -12.60 9.04
CA SER A 4 19.45 -12.51 10.37
C SER A 4 18.61 -11.23 10.45
N PHE A 5 17.34 -11.36 10.81
CA PHE A 5 16.43 -10.25 11.04
C PHE A 5 16.27 -9.90 12.51
N ASP A 6 17.10 -10.47 13.41
CA ASP A 6 16.99 -10.30 14.87
C ASP A 6 17.10 -8.85 15.34
N HIS A 7 17.69 -7.98 14.52
CA HIS A 7 17.83 -6.55 14.79
C HIS A 7 16.66 -5.71 14.26
N ILE A 8 15.75 -6.30 13.49
CA ILE A 8 14.60 -5.58 12.92
C ILE A 8 13.51 -5.42 13.99
N ARG A 9 13.09 -4.18 14.21
CA ARG A 9 12.01 -3.82 15.13
C ARG A 9 10.72 -3.47 14.40
N LEU A 10 10.81 -3.02 13.15
CA LEU A 10 9.66 -2.64 12.33
C LEU A 10 9.78 -3.20 10.92
N PHE A 11 8.76 -3.94 10.48
CA PHE A 11 8.55 -4.26 9.08
C PHE A 11 7.52 -3.31 8.48
N ILE A 12 7.77 -2.84 7.26
CA ILE A 12 6.89 -1.95 6.49
C ILE A 12 6.68 -2.56 5.11
N ALA A 13 5.46 -2.92 4.77
CA ALA A 13 5.09 -3.41 3.45
C ALA A 13 4.22 -2.40 2.71
N ILE A 14 4.49 -2.18 1.43
CA ILE A 14 3.88 -1.14 0.60
C ILE A 14 3.33 -1.75 -0.68
N ASP A 15 2.01 -1.64 -0.88
CA ASP A 15 1.35 -1.78 -2.17
C ASP A 15 1.20 -0.39 -2.80
N TYR A 16 2.01 -0.11 -3.82
CA TYR A 16 2.07 1.21 -4.44
C TYR A 16 1.20 1.29 -5.68
N SER A 17 0.26 2.23 -5.69
CA SER A 17 -0.47 2.64 -6.88
C SER A 17 -0.54 4.17 -6.99
N LEU A 18 -0.87 4.68 -8.19
CA LEU A 18 -0.92 6.14 -8.44
C LEU A 18 -2.08 6.85 -7.74
N GLU A 19 -3.15 6.14 -7.41
CA GLU A 19 -4.38 6.72 -6.84
C GLU A 19 -4.51 6.46 -5.34
N SER A 20 -3.96 5.35 -4.87
CA SER A 20 -4.08 4.91 -3.48
C SER A 20 -2.92 4.01 -3.12
N VAL A 21 -2.23 4.31 -2.04
CA VAL A 21 -1.14 3.48 -1.53
C VAL A 21 -1.58 2.85 -0.22
N GLY A 22 -1.49 1.52 -0.15
CA GLY A 22 -1.66 0.75 1.07
C GLY A 22 -0.32 0.47 1.73
N VAL A 23 -0.25 0.66 3.04
CA VAL A 23 0.94 0.34 3.84
C VAL A 23 0.53 -0.47 5.06
N THR A 24 1.23 -1.57 5.29
CA THR A 24 1.12 -2.37 6.51
C THR A 24 2.43 -2.32 7.27
N MET A 25 2.37 -1.96 8.53
CA MET A 25 3.50 -1.94 9.45
C MET A 25 3.31 -3.01 10.53
N PHE A 26 4.38 -3.69 10.91
CA PHE A 26 4.35 -4.68 11.98
C PHE A 26 5.45 -4.37 13.01
N ASP A 27 5.02 -4.01 14.20
CA ASP A 27 5.88 -3.83 15.37
C ASP A 27 6.23 -5.21 15.94
N VAL A 28 7.49 -5.59 15.82
CA VAL A 28 7.98 -6.92 16.20
C VAL A 28 7.92 -7.14 17.72
N GLU A 29 8.19 -6.11 18.50
CA GLU A 29 8.19 -6.19 19.97
C GLU A 29 6.77 -6.32 20.53
N LYS A 30 5.86 -5.45 20.06
CA LYS A 30 4.47 -5.45 20.54
C LYS A 30 3.60 -6.50 19.86
N LYS A 31 4.07 -7.11 18.77
CA LYS A 31 3.31 -8.05 17.94
C LYS A 31 1.99 -7.44 17.46
N GLN A 32 2.07 -6.23 16.93
CA GLN A 32 0.91 -5.44 16.51
C GLN A 32 1.06 -4.93 15.09
N TYR A 33 -0.05 -4.99 14.35
CA TYR A 33 -0.19 -4.36 13.06
C TYR A 33 -0.63 -2.89 13.19
N HIS A 34 -0.14 -2.07 12.30
CA HIS A 34 -0.68 -0.75 12.02
C HIS A 34 -0.76 -0.55 10.51
N PHE A 35 -1.84 0.05 10.05
CA PHE A 35 -2.11 0.27 8.65
C PHE A 35 -2.06 1.75 8.32
N LEU A 36 -1.66 2.07 7.08
CA LEU A 36 -1.74 3.41 6.55
C LEU A 36 -2.34 3.35 5.14
N SER A 37 -3.33 4.19 4.91
CA SER A 37 -3.87 4.45 3.58
C SER A 37 -3.51 5.87 3.16
N TYR A 38 -2.74 6.00 2.09
CA TYR A 38 -2.39 7.29 1.47
C TYR A 38 -3.22 7.45 0.19
N LEU A 39 -4.18 8.36 0.19
CA LEU A 39 -5.34 8.30 -0.68
C LEU A 39 -5.62 9.60 -1.42
N ASN A 40 -5.71 9.55 -2.76
CA ASN A 40 -6.16 10.66 -3.58
C ASN A 40 -7.69 10.83 -3.48
N ILE A 41 -8.13 11.88 -2.81
CA ILE A 41 -9.57 12.16 -2.57
C ILE A 41 -10.24 12.99 -3.64
N LYS A 42 -9.68 13.09 -4.83
CA LYS A 42 -10.27 13.84 -5.95
C LYS A 42 -11.72 13.44 -6.26
N LYS A 43 -12.08 12.16 -6.03
CA LYS A 43 -13.43 11.64 -6.24
C LYS A 43 -14.24 11.69 -4.93
N PRO A 44 -15.43 12.34 -4.88
CA PRO A 44 -16.25 12.45 -3.67
C PRO A 44 -16.54 11.09 -3.00
N ALA A 45 -16.81 10.04 -3.78
CA ALA A 45 -17.04 8.71 -3.25
C ALA A 45 -15.79 8.12 -2.54
N THR A 46 -14.59 8.49 -2.96
CA THR A 46 -13.34 8.10 -2.31
C THR A 46 -13.16 8.86 -0.99
N ALA A 47 -13.43 10.17 -0.98
CA ALA A 47 -13.40 10.99 0.21
C ALA A 47 -14.41 10.49 1.27
N SER A 48 -15.63 10.10 0.85
CA SER A 48 -16.64 9.53 1.74
C SER A 48 -16.14 8.23 2.40
N ARG A 49 -15.54 7.31 1.63
CA ARG A 49 -14.98 6.07 2.19
C ARG A 49 -13.80 6.34 3.12
N ALA A 50 -12.94 7.28 2.78
CA ALA A 50 -11.85 7.70 3.66
C ALA A 50 -12.37 8.20 5.01
N ALA A 51 -13.45 8.99 5.00
CA ALA A 51 -14.09 9.49 6.23
C ALA A 51 -14.61 8.36 7.13
N MET A 52 -15.13 7.26 6.55
CA MET A 52 -15.60 6.08 7.31
C MET A 52 -14.46 5.31 8.00
N LEU A 53 -13.25 5.42 7.49
CA LEU A 53 -12.06 4.75 8.03
C LEU A 53 -11.34 5.58 9.11
N ARG A 54 -11.68 6.86 9.24
CA ARG A 54 -11.12 7.71 10.30
C ARG A 54 -11.62 7.25 11.66
N GLY A 55 -10.71 7.21 12.63
CA GLY A 55 -11.03 6.79 13.99
C GLY A 55 -10.89 5.29 14.26
N ILE A 56 -10.40 4.51 13.29
CA ILE A 56 -9.95 3.14 13.52
C ILE A 56 -8.55 3.21 14.14
N ASP A 57 -8.37 2.65 15.34
CA ASP A 57 -7.20 2.88 16.18
C ASP A 57 -5.86 2.52 15.52
N ASP A 58 -5.84 1.44 14.75
CA ASP A 58 -4.64 0.93 14.09
C ASP A 58 -4.59 1.25 12.58
N LEU A 59 -5.39 2.21 12.12
CA LEU A 59 -5.38 2.69 10.74
C LEU A 59 -5.20 4.21 10.67
N THR A 60 -4.13 4.65 10.03
CA THR A 60 -3.93 6.05 9.66
C THR A 60 -4.40 6.29 8.23
N VAL A 61 -5.31 7.25 8.04
CA VAL A 61 -5.75 7.71 6.72
C VAL A 61 -5.12 9.06 6.42
N VAL A 62 -4.29 9.13 5.38
CA VAL A 62 -3.69 10.36 4.88
C VAL A 62 -4.33 10.69 3.54
N GLU A 63 -5.00 11.82 3.49
CA GLU A 63 -5.70 12.29 2.30
C GLU A 63 -4.88 13.35 1.59
N TYR A 64 -4.84 13.26 0.27
CA TYR A 64 -4.26 14.28 -0.59
C TYR A 64 -5.11 14.49 -1.82
N GLN A 65 -4.89 15.58 -2.50
CA GLN A 65 -5.53 15.88 -3.78
C GLN A 65 -4.46 16.17 -4.81
N ARG A 66 -4.30 15.29 -5.78
CA ARG A 66 -3.45 15.54 -6.94
C ARG A 66 -4.12 16.54 -7.88
N ASP A 67 -3.37 17.52 -8.29
CA ASP A 67 -3.79 18.35 -9.38
C ASP A 67 -3.93 17.51 -10.67
N PRO A 68 -4.98 17.74 -11.45
CA PRO A 68 -5.12 17.04 -12.71
C PRO A 68 -3.93 17.38 -13.60
N ILE A 69 -3.21 16.37 -14.07
CA ILE A 69 -2.21 16.55 -15.11
C ILE A 69 -2.95 17.14 -16.32
N ALA A 70 -2.56 18.33 -16.75
CA ALA A 70 -3.13 18.98 -17.93
C ALA A 70 -3.01 18.01 -19.11
N THR A 71 -4.14 17.65 -19.72
CA THR A 71 -4.11 16.79 -20.89
C THR A 71 -3.43 17.53 -22.04
N VAL A 72 -2.78 16.80 -22.94
CA VAL A 72 -2.06 17.32 -24.13
C VAL A 72 -2.86 18.34 -24.95
N LYS A 73 -4.17 18.44 -24.74
CA LYS A 73 -5.06 19.44 -25.40
C LYS A 73 -4.95 20.86 -24.81
N SER A 74 -4.38 21.04 -23.62
CA SER A 74 -4.18 22.36 -23.01
C SER A 74 -2.81 22.99 -23.36
N ARG A 75 -2.22 22.61 -24.49
CA ARG A 75 -0.89 23.05 -24.96
C ARG A 75 -0.82 24.52 -25.42
N GLU A 76 -1.78 25.33 -25.10
CA GLU A 76 -1.70 26.77 -25.42
C GLU A 76 -0.55 27.48 -24.68
N ASP A 77 -0.09 26.91 -23.54
CA ASP A 77 0.96 27.50 -22.69
C ASP A 77 2.35 26.85 -22.84
N GLY A 78 2.58 26.00 -23.84
CA GLY A 78 3.87 25.40 -24.17
C GLY A 78 4.16 24.05 -23.47
N LEU A 79 5.11 23.32 -24.05
CA LEU A 79 5.53 21.94 -23.69
C LEU A 79 5.94 21.77 -22.20
N PHE A 80 6.35 22.84 -21.53
CA PHE A 80 6.93 22.78 -20.19
C PHE A 80 5.92 22.70 -19.05
N GLY A 81 4.69 23.15 -19.22
CA GLY A 81 3.70 23.18 -18.15
C GLY A 81 3.27 21.79 -17.69
N TRP A 82 3.09 20.83 -18.62
CA TRP A 82 2.73 19.45 -18.30
C TRP A 82 3.88 18.70 -17.61
N GLU A 83 5.09 18.82 -18.14
CA GLU A 83 6.27 18.14 -17.58
C GLU A 83 6.57 18.68 -16.18
N GLN A 84 6.51 19.99 -15.98
CA GLN A 84 6.73 20.61 -14.67
C GLN A 84 5.67 20.16 -13.64
N GLN A 85 4.39 20.12 -14.04
CA GLN A 85 3.31 19.64 -13.16
C GLN A 85 3.45 18.16 -12.84
N HIS A 86 3.82 17.33 -13.85
CA HIS A 86 4.09 15.92 -13.64
C HIS A 86 5.25 15.72 -12.68
N MET A 87 6.37 16.38 -12.87
CA MET A 87 7.53 16.32 -11.96
C MET A 87 7.18 16.82 -10.56
N THR A 88 6.42 17.90 -10.43
CA THR A 88 5.94 18.39 -9.13
C THR A 88 5.10 17.30 -8.43
N ASN A 89 4.18 16.66 -9.15
CA ASN A 89 3.36 15.58 -8.62
C ASN A 89 4.24 14.39 -8.17
N VAL A 90 5.20 13.96 -9.01
CA VAL A 90 6.11 12.83 -8.68
C VAL A 90 6.90 13.14 -7.41
N LEU A 91 7.56 14.30 -7.35
CA LEU A 91 8.43 14.66 -6.23
C LEU A 91 7.63 14.93 -4.95
N HIS A 92 6.60 15.78 -5.02
CA HIS A 92 5.88 16.24 -3.84
C HIS A 92 5.07 15.13 -3.17
N TYR A 93 4.22 14.40 -3.91
CA TYR A 93 3.33 13.41 -3.31
C TYR A 93 4.07 12.16 -2.82
N ASN A 94 5.14 11.76 -3.51
CA ASN A 94 5.94 10.62 -3.07
C ASN A 94 6.79 10.96 -1.84
N ALA A 95 7.33 12.17 -1.77
CA ALA A 95 8.01 12.65 -0.56
C ALA A 95 7.05 12.74 0.64
N GLU A 96 5.81 13.20 0.43
CA GLU A 96 4.79 13.27 1.50
C GLU A 96 4.31 11.89 1.95
N LEU A 97 4.17 10.94 1.02
CA LEU A 97 3.92 9.54 1.36
C LEU A 97 4.98 9.01 2.32
N VAL A 98 6.26 9.14 1.97
CA VAL A 98 7.36 8.62 2.81
C VAL A 98 7.47 9.39 4.13
N ARG A 99 7.24 10.70 4.15
CA ARG A 99 7.12 11.46 5.40
C ARG A 99 5.99 10.95 6.29
N SER A 100 4.85 10.60 5.71
CA SER A 100 3.71 10.04 6.44
C SER A 100 4.03 8.66 7.01
N ILE A 101 4.70 7.79 6.24
CA ILE A 101 5.21 6.50 6.69
C ILE A 101 6.16 6.70 7.89
N ASN A 102 7.15 7.57 7.76
CA ASN A 102 8.13 7.83 8.82
C ASN A 102 7.51 8.43 10.08
N ARG A 103 6.49 9.29 9.94
CA ARG A 103 5.74 9.86 11.07
C ARG A 103 5.02 8.76 11.84
N VAL A 104 4.31 7.87 11.15
CA VAL A 104 3.63 6.73 11.80
C VAL A 104 4.65 5.79 12.43
N ALA A 105 5.71 5.41 11.72
CA ALA A 105 6.77 4.55 12.24
C ALA A 105 7.41 5.11 13.52
N SER A 106 7.70 6.42 13.56
CA SER A 106 8.27 7.10 14.74
C SER A 106 7.28 7.19 15.90
N HIS A 107 5.98 7.20 15.60
CA HIS A 107 4.93 7.15 16.64
C HIS A 107 4.81 5.74 17.25
N LEU A 108 4.93 4.70 16.42
CA LEU A 108 4.87 3.31 16.88
C LEU A 108 6.09 2.92 17.72
N ILE A 109 7.29 3.31 17.26
CA ILE A 109 8.56 2.94 17.89
C ILE A 109 9.42 4.19 18.07
N GLN A 110 9.62 4.58 19.33
CA GLN A 110 10.50 5.70 19.67
C GLN A 110 11.97 5.39 19.33
N ASN A 111 12.67 6.39 18.81
CA ASN A 111 14.08 6.31 18.44
C ASN A 111 14.40 5.18 17.43
N LEU A 112 13.44 4.84 16.56
CA LEU A 112 13.64 3.85 15.51
C LEU A 112 14.78 4.27 14.56
N GLN A 113 15.73 3.37 14.34
CA GLN A 113 16.86 3.60 13.44
C GLN A 113 16.62 2.93 12.09
N LYS A 114 17.23 3.48 11.02
CA LYS A 114 17.13 2.91 9.66
C LYS A 114 17.53 1.43 9.59
N ARG A 115 18.56 1.02 10.33
CA ARG A 115 19.02 -0.37 10.39
C ARG A 115 18.02 -1.33 11.06
N GLU A 116 17.10 -0.79 11.87
CA GLU A 116 16.07 -1.56 12.59
C GLU A 116 14.75 -1.65 11.82
N THR A 117 14.71 -1.08 10.61
CA THR A 117 13.54 -1.05 9.74
C THR A 117 13.78 -1.90 8.50
N CYS A 118 12.86 -2.82 8.22
CA CYS A 118 12.82 -3.58 6.97
C CYS A 118 11.66 -3.09 6.11
N VAL A 119 11.94 -2.75 4.85
CA VAL A 119 10.94 -2.26 3.91
C VAL A 119 10.74 -3.24 2.77
N LEU A 120 9.49 -3.57 2.51
CA LEU A 120 9.01 -4.45 1.47
C LEU A 120 8.14 -3.62 0.52
N ILE A 121 8.41 -3.64 -0.77
CA ILE A 121 7.56 -2.95 -1.73
C ILE A 121 7.18 -3.90 -2.87
N GLU A 122 5.94 -3.82 -3.33
CA GLU A 122 5.53 -4.61 -4.48
C GLU A 122 6.37 -4.24 -5.72
N ASN A 123 6.83 -5.25 -6.44
CA ASN A 123 7.54 -5.04 -7.70
C ASN A 123 6.54 -4.74 -8.82
N TYR A 124 7.01 -4.07 -9.89
CA TYR A 124 6.16 -3.65 -11.01
C TYR A 124 5.39 -4.82 -11.64
N SER A 125 4.11 -4.55 -11.93
CA SER A 125 3.32 -5.40 -12.83
C SER A 125 3.51 -4.92 -14.27
N TYR A 126 4.17 -5.72 -15.10
CA TYR A 126 4.37 -5.43 -16.53
C TYR A 126 3.10 -5.51 -17.38
N SER A 127 1.94 -5.72 -16.79
CA SER A 127 0.65 -5.80 -17.48
C SER A 127 0.00 -4.45 -17.78
N SER A 128 0.58 -3.34 -17.29
CA SER A 128 0.06 -1.99 -17.50
C SER A 128 0.32 -1.50 -18.94
N GLN A 129 -0.57 -0.65 -19.44
CA GLN A 129 -0.36 0.05 -20.71
C GLN A 129 0.84 0.99 -20.62
N SER A 130 1.52 1.26 -21.75
CA SER A 130 2.82 1.94 -21.80
C SER A 130 2.92 3.23 -20.98
N ASP A 131 1.95 4.15 -21.14
CA ASP A 131 2.00 5.45 -20.47
C ASP A 131 1.78 5.35 -18.96
N THR A 132 0.89 4.46 -18.53
CA THR A 132 0.65 4.18 -17.11
C THR A 132 1.86 3.48 -16.48
N LEU A 133 2.54 2.62 -17.23
CA LEU A 133 3.74 1.92 -16.75
C LEU A 133 4.88 2.91 -16.51
N ILE A 134 5.13 3.86 -17.43
CA ILE A 134 6.17 4.87 -17.26
C ILE A 134 5.90 5.70 -16.00
N GLN A 135 4.68 6.22 -15.83
CA GLN A 135 4.31 6.98 -14.64
C GLN A 135 4.47 6.16 -13.36
N LEU A 136 4.09 4.89 -13.37
CA LEU A 136 4.25 4.01 -12.22
C LEU A 136 5.73 3.80 -11.88
N VAL A 137 6.58 3.58 -12.88
CA VAL A 137 8.03 3.39 -12.69
C VAL A 137 8.66 4.64 -12.09
N GLU A 138 8.42 5.83 -12.66
CA GLU A 138 8.97 7.09 -12.17
C GLU A 138 8.57 7.36 -10.71
N ASN A 139 7.27 7.25 -10.41
CA ASN A 139 6.77 7.45 -9.06
C ASN A 139 7.34 6.43 -8.07
N THR A 140 7.37 5.14 -8.43
CA THR A 140 7.88 4.10 -7.54
C THR A 140 9.38 4.22 -7.33
N MET A 141 10.15 4.65 -8.33
CA MET A 141 11.59 4.91 -8.16
C MET A 141 11.83 6.05 -7.19
N GLU A 142 11.03 7.11 -7.23
CA GLU A 142 11.13 8.22 -6.30
C GLU A 142 10.78 7.80 -4.87
N VAL A 143 9.72 6.99 -4.69
CA VAL A 143 9.40 6.41 -3.38
C VAL A 143 10.54 5.56 -2.85
N LYS A 144 11.13 4.68 -3.67
CA LYS A 144 12.29 3.84 -3.29
C LYS A 144 13.47 4.71 -2.87
N HIS A 145 13.77 5.76 -3.62
CA HIS A 145 14.84 6.72 -3.28
C HIS A 145 14.60 7.35 -1.92
N HIS A 146 13.42 7.88 -1.65
CA HIS A 146 13.08 8.48 -0.36
C HIS A 146 13.13 7.46 0.79
N LEU A 147 12.62 6.24 0.59
CA LEU A 147 12.67 5.19 1.62
C LEU A 147 14.12 4.81 1.98
N LEU A 148 14.98 4.62 0.98
CA LEU A 148 16.40 4.30 1.21
C LEU A 148 17.18 5.45 1.85
N THR A 149 16.81 6.70 1.59
CA THR A 149 17.47 7.86 2.19
C THR A 149 17.01 8.13 3.62
N SER A 150 15.76 7.83 3.98
CA SER A 150 15.16 8.26 5.25
C SER A 150 14.61 7.16 6.16
N THR A 151 14.28 5.97 5.63
CA THR A 151 13.50 4.97 6.38
C THR A 151 14.29 3.71 6.69
N CYS A 152 15.01 3.14 5.73
CA CYS A 152 15.77 1.90 5.91
C CYS A 152 17.12 1.93 5.20
N ASN A 153 17.96 0.92 5.49
CA ASN A 153 19.17 0.67 4.76
C ASN A 153 18.91 -0.25 3.56
N MET A 154 19.84 -0.27 2.58
CA MET A 154 19.72 -1.08 1.37
C MET A 154 19.63 -2.58 1.66
N GLU A 155 20.35 -3.08 2.66
CA GLU A 155 20.32 -4.50 3.07
C GLU A 155 18.95 -4.95 3.61
N ASN A 156 18.12 -4.01 4.05
CA ASN A 156 16.79 -4.25 4.62
C ASN A 156 15.67 -3.80 3.67
N PHE A 157 15.97 -3.66 2.36
CA PHE A 157 15.00 -3.23 1.36
C PHE A 157 14.75 -4.32 0.33
N TYR A 158 13.50 -4.78 0.22
CA TYR A 158 13.12 -5.89 -0.66
C TYR A 158 12.00 -5.52 -1.62
N CYS A 159 12.16 -5.92 -2.89
CA CYS A 159 11.10 -5.84 -3.89
C CYS A 159 10.40 -7.19 -4.02
N ILE A 160 9.11 -7.26 -3.75
CA ILE A 160 8.34 -8.49 -3.67
C ILE A 160 7.49 -8.67 -4.95
N PRO A 161 7.63 -9.78 -5.68
CA PRO A 161 6.84 -10.03 -6.88
C PRO A 161 5.37 -10.34 -6.56
N ALA A 162 4.42 -9.54 -7.06
CA ALA A 162 2.98 -9.73 -6.88
C ALA A 162 2.48 -11.17 -7.17
N PRO A 163 2.92 -11.87 -8.25
CA PRO A 163 2.47 -13.23 -8.50
C PRO A 163 2.84 -14.23 -7.40
N ARG A 164 3.97 -14.00 -6.69
CA ARG A 164 4.40 -14.85 -5.58
C ARG A 164 3.50 -14.65 -4.36
N VAL A 165 3.13 -13.40 -4.06
CA VAL A 165 2.18 -13.08 -2.99
C VAL A 165 0.82 -13.73 -3.26
N LYS A 166 0.29 -13.58 -4.47
CA LYS A 166 -1.00 -14.19 -4.86
C LYS A 166 -0.98 -15.71 -4.77
N LEU A 167 0.13 -16.33 -5.19
CA LEU A 167 0.29 -17.78 -5.09
C LEU A 167 0.36 -18.26 -3.62
N TYR A 168 0.97 -17.47 -2.74
CA TYR A 168 1.00 -17.74 -1.31
C TYR A 168 -0.41 -17.68 -0.69
N VAL A 169 -1.22 -16.69 -1.06
CA VAL A 169 -2.60 -16.53 -0.57
C VAL A 169 -3.51 -17.65 -1.07
N GLY A 170 -3.31 -18.12 -2.29
CA GLY A 170 -4.11 -19.21 -2.87
C GLY A 170 -3.76 -19.53 -4.32
N LYS A 171 -4.10 -18.66 -5.26
CA LYS A 171 -3.84 -18.87 -6.69
C LYS A 171 -3.16 -17.64 -7.29
N GLY A 172 -2.18 -17.85 -8.17
CA GLY A 172 -1.41 -16.78 -8.79
C GLY A 172 -2.23 -15.76 -9.62
N ASN A 173 -3.49 -16.08 -9.93
CA ASN A 173 -4.41 -15.20 -10.66
C ASN A 173 -5.51 -14.58 -9.76
N TYR A 174 -5.37 -14.64 -8.44
CA TYR A 174 -6.31 -13.98 -7.52
C TYR A 174 -6.46 -12.50 -7.86
N ASP A 175 -7.71 -12.04 -7.89
CA ASP A 175 -8.03 -10.63 -8.01
C ASP A 175 -8.16 -9.95 -6.62
N LYS A 176 -8.49 -8.67 -6.59
CA LYS A 176 -8.63 -7.91 -5.34
C LYS A 176 -9.75 -8.43 -4.44
N TYR A 177 -10.80 -9.01 -5.02
CA TYR A 177 -11.88 -9.63 -4.26
C TYR A 177 -11.41 -10.94 -3.59
N ASP A 178 -10.71 -11.79 -4.34
CA ASP A 178 -10.14 -13.03 -3.81
C ASP A 178 -9.16 -12.76 -2.67
N MET A 179 -8.25 -11.77 -2.86
CA MET A 179 -7.26 -11.36 -1.85
C MET A 179 -7.94 -10.83 -0.58
N THR A 180 -8.98 -10.01 -0.73
CA THR A 180 -9.71 -9.46 0.42
C THR A 180 -10.55 -10.51 1.13
N THR A 181 -11.19 -11.41 0.38
CA THR A 181 -11.95 -12.53 0.95
C THR A 181 -11.04 -13.49 1.71
N ALA A 182 -9.84 -13.76 1.18
CA ALA A 182 -8.83 -14.55 1.88
C ALA A 182 -8.36 -13.85 3.18
N PHE A 183 -8.17 -12.53 3.15
CA PHE A 183 -7.86 -11.74 4.36
C PHE A 183 -8.95 -11.88 5.42
N LEU A 184 -10.22 -11.83 5.05
CA LEU A 184 -11.32 -11.95 6.00
C LEU A 184 -11.59 -13.38 6.47
N GLY A 185 -11.25 -14.41 5.67
CA GLY A 185 -11.58 -15.80 5.93
C GLY A 185 -10.42 -16.67 6.43
N ASN A 186 -9.18 -16.41 6.02
CA ASN A 186 -8.05 -17.31 6.20
C ASN A 186 -6.96 -16.81 7.17
N VAL A 187 -7.28 -15.84 8.00
CA VAL A 187 -6.32 -15.26 8.97
C VAL A 187 -5.99 -16.21 10.12
N ARG A 188 -6.43 -17.48 10.06
CA ARG A 188 -6.24 -18.49 11.10
C ARG A 188 -4.77 -18.82 11.41
N SER A 189 -3.85 -18.45 10.52
CA SER A 189 -2.40 -18.63 10.71
C SER A 189 -1.69 -17.39 11.25
N ASP A 190 -2.43 -16.32 11.56
CA ASP A 190 -1.88 -15.08 12.11
C ASP A 190 -2.59 -14.74 13.41
N ASP A 191 -1.94 -15.01 14.54
CA ASP A 191 -2.52 -14.82 15.88
C ASP A 191 -2.73 -13.34 16.26
N TYR A 192 -2.15 -12.42 15.49
CA TYR A 192 -2.13 -10.98 15.82
C TYR A 192 -3.18 -10.17 15.08
N ILE A 193 -3.45 -10.50 13.80
CA ILE A 193 -4.40 -9.74 12.98
C ILE A 193 -5.85 -9.77 13.53
N PRO A 194 -6.37 -10.85 14.16
CA PRO A 194 -7.69 -10.83 14.76
C PRO A 194 -7.87 -9.79 15.87
N ARG A 195 -6.77 -9.26 16.42
CA ARG A 195 -6.79 -8.20 17.44
C ARG A 195 -6.81 -6.79 16.83
N SER A 196 -6.62 -6.67 15.52
CA SER A 196 -6.62 -5.41 14.79
C SER A 196 -8.02 -4.81 14.72
N SER A 197 -8.14 -3.53 15.08
CA SER A 197 -9.38 -2.75 14.95
C SER A 197 -9.81 -2.62 13.50
N PHE A 198 -8.84 -2.47 12.58
CA PHE A 198 -9.10 -2.41 11.14
C PHE A 198 -9.68 -3.74 10.62
N TYR A 199 -9.10 -4.87 11.03
CA TYR A 199 -9.64 -6.18 10.65
C TYR A 199 -11.06 -6.38 11.17
N GLN A 200 -11.32 -6.07 12.44
CA GLN A 200 -12.65 -6.19 13.05
C GLN A 200 -13.67 -5.27 12.36
N TYR A 201 -13.26 -4.06 12.03
CA TYR A 201 -14.09 -3.14 11.26
C TYR A 201 -14.46 -3.70 9.88
N LEU A 202 -13.51 -4.30 9.15
CA LEU A 202 -13.77 -4.89 7.84
C LEU A 202 -14.69 -6.11 7.92
N LEU A 203 -14.55 -6.97 8.92
CA LEU A 203 -15.47 -8.10 9.12
C LEU A 203 -16.93 -7.66 9.17
N GLN A 204 -17.20 -6.50 9.74
CA GLN A 204 -18.55 -5.97 9.92
C GLN A 204 -19.06 -5.17 8.72
N ASN A 205 -18.18 -4.47 8.00
CA ASN A 205 -18.55 -3.41 7.08
C ASN A 205 -18.19 -3.68 5.61
N PHE A 206 -17.44 -4.75 5.31
CA PHE A 206 -16.88 -5.00 3.98
C PHE A 206 -17.96 -5.09 2.89
N HIS A 207 -18.95 -5.94 3.11
CA HIS A 207 -20.00 -6.22 2.09
C HIS A 207 -20.86 -4.99 1.80
N GLU A 208 -21.17 -4.20 2.81
CA GLU A 208 -22.06 -3.05 2.66
C GLU A 208 -21.36 -1.83 2.03
N HIS A 209 -20.13 -1.57 2.43
CA HIS A 209 -19.48 -0.29 2.11
C HIS A 209 -18.34 -0.39 1.10
N TYR A 210 -17.71 -1.56 0.96
CA TYR A 210 -16.48 -1.70 0.17
C TYR A 210 -16.57 -2.71 -0.97
N LEU A 211 -17.69 -3.40 -1.11
CA LEU A 211 -17.94 -4.34 -2.20
C LEU A 211 -18.96 -3.75 -3.17
N LYS A 212 -18.66 -3.81 -4.47
CA LYS A 212 -19.56 -3.36 -5.52
C LYS A 212 -19.64 -4.41 -6.63
N GLU A 213 -20.86 -4.83 -6.94
CA GLU A 213 -21.10 -5.65 -8.13
C GLU A 213 -20.95 -4.81 -9.40
N ARG A 214 -20.24 -5.34 -10.37
CA ARG A 214 -20.00 -4.74 -11.68
C ARG A 214 -20.26 -5.75 -12.79
N ILE A 215 -20.65 -5.23 -13.95
CA ILE A 215 -20.74 -6.01 -15.19
C ILE A 215 -19.70 -5.48 -16.18
N LYS A 216 -18.80 -6.37 -16.63
CA LYS A 216 -17.81 -6.06 -17.65
C LYS A 216 -17.83 -7.14 -18.73
N LYS A 217 -18.05 -6.74 -19.98
CA LYS A 217 -18.16 -7.66 -21.14
C LYS A 217 -19.20 -8.77 -20.91
N GLY A 218 -20.36 -8.44 -20.30
CA GLY A 218 -21.43 -9.38 -20.02
C GLY A 218 -21.18 -10.35 -18.84
N LYS A 219 -20.05 -10.24 -18.14
CA LYS A 219 -19.74 -11.04 -16.95
C LYS A 219 -19.86 -10.18 -15.71
N GLN A 220 -20.57 -10.72 -14.71
CA GLN A 220 -20.64 -10.13 -13.38
C GLN A 220 -19.35 -10.41 -12.60
N PHE A 221 -18.83 -9.42 -11.90
CA PHE A 221 -17.69 -9.55 -11.01
C PHE A 221 -17.83 -8.61 -9.80
N ASN A 222 -17.13 -8.94 -8.73
CA ASN A 222 -17.09 -8.15 -7.52
C ASN A 222 -15.88 -7.23 -7.53
N GLU A 223 -16.11 -5.93 -7.36
CA GLU A 223 -15.05 -4.92 -7.27
C GLU A 223 -14.87 -4.52 -5.81
N VAL A 224 -13.66 -4.70 -5.27
CA VAL A 224 -13.30 -4.15 -3.96
C VAL A 224 -12.89 -2.69 -4.14
N LEU A 225 -13.54 -1.82 -3.38
CA LEU A 225 -13.32 -0.38 -3.51
C LEU A 225 -12.09 0.08 -2.71
N SER A 226 -11.26 0.91 -3.32
CA SER A 226 -10.19 1.63 -2.61
C SER A 226 -10.75 2.41 -1.41
N PRO A 227 -9.99 2.52 -0.31
CA PRO A 227 -8.60 2.12 -0.17
C PRO A 227 -8.38 0.70 0.37
N ILE A 228 -9.43 -0.08 0.63
CA ILE A 228 -9.34 -1.37 1.33
C ILE A 228 -8.46 -2.35 0.58
N SER A 229 -8.65 -2.47 -0.74
CA SER A 229 -7.86 -3.42 -1.54
C SER A 229 -6.36 -3.21 -1.39
N ASP A 230 -5.91 -1.95 -1.41
CA ASP A 230 -4.49 -1.63 -1.42
C ASP A 230 -3.86 -1.89 -0.04
N VAL A 231 -4.61 -1.61 1.04
CA VAL A 231 -4.18 -1.94 2.42
C VAL A 231 -4.11 -3.46 2.62
N VAL A 232 -5.09 -4.21 2.12
CA VAL A 232 -5.07 -5.69 2.21
C VAL A 232 -3.93 -6.29 1.38
N ASP A 233 -3.67 -5.76 0.18
CA ASP A 233 -2.56 -6.23 -0.66
C ASP A 233 -1.21 -5.97 0.06
N SER A 234 -1.03 -4.82 0.72
CA SER A 234 0.19 -4.56 1.53
C SER A 234 0.34 -5.51 2.71
N TYR A 235 -0.75 -5.92 3.37
CA TYR A 235 -0.72 -6.94 4.41
C TYR A 235 -0.22 -8.29 3.87
N TRP A 236 -0.70 -8.72 2.71
CA TRP A 236 -0.26 -9.99 2.13
C TRP A 236 1.19 -9.99 1.67
N ILE A 237 1.72 -8.84 1.23
CA ILE A 237 3.15 -8.65 0.95
C ILE A 237 3.96 -8.92 2.23
N LEU A 238 3.54 -8.35 3.35
CA LEU A 238 4.18 -8.54 4.64
C LEU A 238 4.12 -9.99 5.10
N ARG A 239 2.93 -10.60 5.12
CA ARG A 239 2.74 -11.98 5.56
C ARG A 239 3.55 -12.98 4.76
N TYR A 240 3.54 -12.83 3.43
CA TYR A 240 4.36 -13.66 2.56
C TYR A 240 5.84 -13.60 2.96
N PHE A 241 6.36 -12.41 3.24
CA PHE A 241 7.77 -12.25 3.62
C PHE A 241 8.07 -12.83 4.99
N LEU A 242 7.23 -12.59 5.99
CA LEU A 242 7.43 -13.10 7.35
C LEU A 242 7.44 -14.64 7.35
N VAL A 243 6.45 -15.28 6.74
CA VAL A 243 6.37 -16.76 6.65
C VAL A 243 7.55 -17.34 5.87
N LEU A 244 7.94 -16.72 4.75
CA LEU A 244 9.08 -17.20 3.93
C LEU A 244 10.41 -17.20 4.72
N ASN A 245 10.55 -16.30 5.68
CA ASN A 245 11.77 -16.12 6.48
C ASN A 245 11.62 -16.66 7.92
N GLU A 246 10.56 -17.40 8.22
CA GLU A 246 10.29 -18.01 9.54
C GLU A 246 10.28 -16.96 10.69
N LEU A 247 9.68 -15.79 10.42
CA LEU A 247 9.63 -14.64 11.35
C LEU A 247 8.26 -14.45 12.02
N ASP A 248 7.40 -15.45 11.99
CA ASP A 248 6.03 -15.45 12.53
C ASP A 248 5.95 -15.48 14.07
#